data_4ef655a80f8e91e63faf0a2491162905
#
_entry.id   4ef655a80f8e91e63faf0a2491162905
#
_cell.length_a   1.000
_cell.length_b   1.000
_cell.length_c   1.000
_cell.angle_alpha   90.00
_cell.angle_beta   90.00
_cell.angle_gamma   90.00
#
_symmetry.space_group_name_H-M   'P 1'
#
loop_
_entity.id
_entity.type
_entity.pdbx_description
1 polymer ?
#
loop_
_entity_poly.entity_id
_entity_poly.type
_entity_poly.pdbx_seq_one_letter_code
_entity_poly.pdbx_strand_id
1 'polypeptide(L)'
;MKISSQNSPTSSYIQKYTQHIDQTAYLNKIKAWYNGYSWDGKTFVYNPFSTLNFFQKNQFQNFWFATGTPTFLIDLMKERNLVDIEEVEVGQTAFESHDIAYIESIPLLFQTGYLTIKRIEDYGIHILKYPNKEV
;
A
#
# COMPACT_ATOMS: atom_id res chain seq x y z
N MET A 1 -10.74 -29.01 -25.68
CA MET A 1 -9.78 -29.32 -24.63
C MET A 1 -9.54 -30.80 -24.48
N LYS A 2 -8.33 -31.22 -24.44
CA LYS A 2 -7.97 -32.64 -24.44
C LYS A 2 -7.66 -33.12 -23.04
N ILE A 3 -8.55 -33.88 -22.51
CA ILE A 3 -8.49 -34.42 -21.15
C ILE A 3 -7.36 -35.43 -20.99
N SER A 4 -7.05 -36.18 -22.04
CA SER A 4 -6.02 -37.24 -22.03
C SER A 4 -4.63 -36.71 -21.65
N SER A 5 -4.27 -35.49 -22.01
CA SER A 5 -2.99 -34.90 -21.64
C SER A 5 -2.87 -34.59 -20.16
N GLN A 6 -3.98 -34.46 -19.45
CA GLN A 6 -4.01 -34.12 -18.03
C GLN A 6 -3.74 -35.36 -17.15
N ASN A 7 -3.84 -36.55 -17.68
CA ASN A 7 -3.66 -37.80 -16.93
C ASN A 7 -2.20 -38.28 -16.93
N SER A 8 -1.30 -37.58 -17.61
CA SER A 8 0.11 -37.89 -17.59
C SER A 8 0.74 -37.49 -16.24
N PRO A 9 1.53 -38.40 -15.60
CA PRO A 9 2.22 -38.04 -14.34
C PRO A 9 3.11 -36.81 -14.48
N THR A 10 3.84 -36.69 -15.58
CA THR A 10 4.69 -35.56 -15.88
C THR A 10 3.87 -34.27 -16.01
N SER A 11 2.74 -34.32 -16.69
CA SER A 11 1.82 -33.21 -16.85
C SER A 11 1.24 -32.76 -15.50
N SER A 12 0.91 -33.72 -14.62
CA SER A 12 0.42 -33.43 -13.28
C SER A 12 1.46 -32.70 -12.43
N TYR A 13 2.72 -33.11 -12.48
CA TYR A 13 3.81 -32.40 -11.80
C TYR A 13 4.00 -30.98 -12.30
N ILE A 14 4.03 -30.80 -13.61
CA ILE A 14 4.17 -29.49 -14.24
C ILE A 14 3.01 -28.57 -13.83
N GLN A 15 1.79 -29.07 -13.83
CA GLN A 15 0.62 -28.28 -13.42
C GLN A 15 0.70 -27.85 -11.96
N LYS A 16 1.08 -28.73 -11.06
CA LYS A 16 1.26 -28.38 -9.64
C LYS A 16 2.34 -27.34 -9.44
N TYR A 17 3.45 -27.49 -10.15
CA TYR A 17 4.56 -26.56 -10.06
C TYR A 17 4.17 -25.19 -10.61
N THR A 18 3.50 -25.15 -11.75
CA THR A 18 2.99 -23.92 -12.36
C THR A 18 1.98 -23.22 -11.46
N GLN A 19 1.04 -23.97 -10.86
CA GLN A 19 0.08 -23.41 -9.90
C GLN A 19 0.78 -22.78 -8.70
N HIS A 20 1.82 -23.44 -8.17
CA HIS A 20 2.55 -22.90 -7.03
C HIS A 20 3.26 -21.59 -7.37
N ILE A 21 3.89 -21.50 -8.53
CA ILE A 21 4.53 -20.27 -9.01
C ILE A 21 3.50 -19.18 -9.22
N ASP A 22 2.37 -19.49 -9.84
CA ASP A 22 1.28 -18.54 -10.09
C ASP A 22 0.68 -18.04 -8.78
N GLN A 23 0.48 -18.91 -7.79
CA GLN A 23 0.01 -18.53 -6.47
C GLN A 23 0.98 -17.60 -5.76
N THR A 24 2.28 -17.88 -5.81
CA THR A 24 3.30 -17.02 -5.20
C THR A 24 3.31 -15.64 -5.85
N ALA A 25 3.30 -15.57 -7.18
CA ALA A 25 3.24 -14.32 -7.92
C ALA A 25 1.96 -13.54 -7.60
N TYR A 26 0.84 -14.23 -7.50
CA TYR A 26 -0.46 -13.66 -7.17
C TYR A 26 -0.48 -13.09 -5.75
N LEU A 27 0.01 -13.83 -4.77
CA LEU A 27 0.12 -13.38 -3.39
C LEU A 27 1.05 -12.18 -3.26
N ASN A 28 2.17 -12.16 -3.98
CA ASN A 28 3.07 -11.01 -4.00
C ASN A 28 2.40 -9.78 -4.61
N LYS A 29 1.56 -9.96 -5.61
CA LYS A 29 0.78 -8.86 -6.19
C LYS A 29 -0.25 -8.32 -5.21
N ILE A 30 -0.97 -9.19 -4.49
CA ILE A 30 -1.90 -8.77 -3.43
C ILE A 30 -1.15 -7.99 -2.35
N LYS A 31 0.01 -8.47 -1.94
CA LYS A 31 0.86 -7.80 -0.97
C LYS A 31 1.28 -6.40 -1.45
N ALA A 32 1.72 -6.28 -2.69
CA ALA A 32 2.13 -4.99 -3.26
C ALA A 32 0.98 -3.98 -3.34
N TRP A 33 -0.25 -4.44 -3.49
CA TRP A 33 -1.42 -3.58 -3.61
C TRP A 33 -2.03 -3.20 -2.26
N TYR A 34 -2.06 -4.10 -1.28
CA TYR A 34 -2.90 -3.92 -0.09
C TYR A 34 -2.18 -4.04 1.25
N ASN A 35 -0.91 -4.48 1.25
CA ASN A 35 -0.09 -4.49 2.45
C ASN A 35 0.64 -3.16 2.61
N GLY A 36 1.35 -3.00 3.71
CA GLY A 36 2.30 -1.91 3.89
C GLY A 36 1.93 -0.89 4.96
N TYR A 37 0.79 -1.04 5.62
CA TYR A 37 0.41 -0.17 6.74
C TYR A 37 1.17 -0.55 8.00
N SER A 38 1.68 0.46 8.70
CA SER A 38 2.45 0.23 9.92
C SER A 38 2.28 1.39 10.92
N TRP A 39 2.27 1.04 12.20
CA TRP A 39 2.27 1.98 13.32
C TRP A 39 3.62 2.06 14.04
N ASP A 40 4.50 1.09 13.82
CA ASP A 40 5.79 0.99 14.50
C ASP A 40 6.99 1.01 13.54
N GLY A 41 6.74 1.00 12.22
CA GLY A 41 7.79 0.93 11.20
C GLY A 41 8.48 -0.43 11.08
N LYS A 42 8.00 -1.46 11.78
CA LYS A 42 8.56 -2.81 11.79
C LYS A 42 7.56 -3.86 11.34
N THR A 43 6.33 -3.77 11.86
CA THR A 43 5.25 -4.70 11.54
C THR A 43 4.34 -4.05 10.50
N PHE A 44 4.15 -4.73 9.37
CA PHE A 44 3.31 -4.25 8.27
C PHE A 44 2.09 -5.12 8.10
N VAL A 45 0.94 -4.50 7.93
CA VAL A 45 -0.35 -5.17 7.83
C VAL A 45 -1.09 -4.78 6.57
N TYR A 46 -2.00 -5.66 6.14
CA TYR A 46 -2.91 -5.41 5.03
C TYR A 46 -4.02 -4.47 5.45
N ASN A 47 -4.53 -3.69 4.49
CA ASN A 47 -5.82 -3.02 4.66
C ASN A 47 -6.93 -4.08 4.58
N PRO A 48 -7.63 -4.38 5.68
CA PRO A 48 -8.62 -5.46 5.67
C PRO A 48 -9.81 -5.17 4.76
N PHE A 49 -10.26 -3.93 4.67
CA PHE A 49 -11.37 -3.54 3.80
C PHE A 49 -11.03 -3.78 2.33
N SER A 50 -9.88 -3.29 1.87
CA SER A 50 -9.46 -3.45 0.49
C SER A 50 -9.16 -4.90 0.13
N THR A 51 -8.54 -5.64 1.04
CA THR A 51 -8.22 -7.06 0.85
C THR A 51 -9.49 -7.89 0.71
N LEU A 52 -10.49 -7.67 1.57
CA LEU A 52 -11.77 -8.38 1.49
C LEU A 52 -12.54 -8.05 0.20
N ASN A 53 -12.55 -6.80 -0.21
CA ASN A 53 -13.16 -6.39 -1.49
C ASN A 53 -12.44 -7.00 -2.68
N PHE A 54 -11.12 -7.07 -2.62
CA PHE A 54 -10.35 -7.75 -3.65
C PHE A 54 -10.75 -9.23 -3.78
N PHE A 55 -10.85 -9.95 -2.68
CA PHE A 55 -11.28 -11.37 -2.72
C PHE A 55 -12.70 -11.54 -3.23
N GLN A 56 -13.57 -10.58 -2.98
CA GLN A 56 -14.94 -10.63 -3.48
C GLN A 56 -15.02 -10.35 -4.98
N LYS A 57 -14.28 -9.35 -5.46
CA LYS A 57 -14.35 -8.88 -6.86
C LYS A 57 -13.31 -9.49 -7.78
N ASN A 58 -12.22 -10.01 -7.22
CA ASN A 58 -11.07 -10.58 -7.94
C ASN A 58 -10.46 -9.62 -8.97
N GLN A 59 -10.44 -8.34 -8.64
CA GLN A 59 -9.87 -7.28 -9.46
C GLN A 59 -9.00 -6.37 -8.60
N PHE A 60 -7.80 -6.05 -9.09
CA PHE A 60 -6.90 -5.10 -8.44
C PHE A 60 -7.37 -3.68 -8.74
N GLN A 61 -7.83 -2.99 -7.72
CA GLN A 61 -8.25 -1.60 -7.82
C GLN A 61 -8.18 -0.91 -6.46
N ASN A 62 -8.33 0.39 -6.47
CA ASN A 62 -8.39 1.18 -5.25
C ASN A 62 -9.78 1.08 -4.63
N PHE A 63 -9.91 0.30 -3.57
CA PHE A 63 -11.18 0.16 -2.83
C PHE A 63 -11.31 1.17 -1.70
N TRP A 64 -10.20 1.49 -1.03
CA TRP A 64 -10.21 2.33 0.17
C TRP A 64 -10.67 3.75 -0.13
N PHE A 65 -10.19 4.30 -1.24
CA PHE A 65 -10.47 5.67 -1.65
C PHE A 65 -11.56 5.76 -2.73
N ALA A 66 -12.15 4.65 -3.14
CA ALA A 66 -13.14 4.60 -4.23
C ALA A 66 -14.44 5.34 -3.89
N THR A 67 -14.78 5.46 -2.60
CA THR A 67 -15.98 6.17 -2.13
C THR A 67 -15.80 7.69 -2.07
N GLY A 68 -14.66 8.18 -2.48
CA GLY A 68 -14.35 9.61 -2.60
C GLY A 68 -13.24 10.07 -1.68
N THR A 69 -12.10 10.38 -2.26
CA THR A 69 -11.10 11.19 -1.59
C THR A 69 -11.66 12.60 -1.44
N PRO A 70 -11.65 13.18 -0.22
CA PRO A 70 -12.12 14.55 -0.04
C PRO A 70 -11.40 15.52 -0.97
N THR A 71 -12.17 16.37 -1.67
CA THR A 71 -11.61 17.30 -2.67
C THR A 71 -10.53 18.20 -2.08
N PHE A 72 -10.74 18.68 -0.84
CA PHE A 72 -9.76 19.52 -0.17
C PHE A 72 -8.40 18.83 0.02
N LEU A 73 -8.41 17.53 0.24
CA LEU A 73 -7.17 16.75 0.42
C LEU A 73 -6.41 16.63 -0.91
N ILE A 74 -7.14 16.41 -2.00
CA ILE A 74 -6.55 16.37 -3.35
C ILE A 74 -5.91 17.72 -3.69
N ASP A 75 -6.63 18.81 -3.42
CA ASP A 75 -6.15 20.15 -3.67
C ASP A 75 -4.91 20.48 -2.84
N LEU A 76 -4.93 20.09 -1.57
CA LEU A 76 -3.79 20.25 -0.68
C LEU A 76 -2.55 19.49 -1.19
N MET A 77 -2.74 18.26 -1.63
CA MET A 77 -1.64 17.45 -2.18
C MET A 77 -1.06 18.08 -3.44
N LYS A 78 -1.90 18.62 -4.31
CA LYS A 78 -1.46 19.31 -5.54
C LYS A 78 -0.71 20.60 -5.24
N GLU A 79 -1.25 21.44 -4.38
CA GLU A 79 -0.63 22.71 -3.99
C GLU A 79 0.76 22.53 -3.38
N ARG A 80 0.96 21.43 -2.66
CA ARG A 80 2.19 21.16 -1.92
C ARG A 80 3.14 20.22 -2.63
N ASN A 81 2.84 19.82 -3.87
CA ASN A 81 3.61 18.83 -4.63
C ASN A 81 3.82 17.53 -3.86
N LEU A 82 2.82 17.11 -3.05
CA LEU A 82 2.89 15.91 -2.24
C LEU A 82 2.64 14.63 -3.05
N VAL A 83 2.34 14.76 -4.34
CA VAL A 83 1.96 13.64 -5.21
C VAL A 83 3.14 12.70 -5.49
N ASP A 84 4.36 13.21 -5.53
CA ASP A 84 5.57 12.46 -5.89
C ASP A 84 6.51 12.22 -4.70
N ILE A 85 5.99 12.28 -3.48
CA ILE A 85 6.82 12.09 -2.29
C ILE A 85 7.07 10.61 -2.06
N GLU A 86 8.32 10.19 -2.22
CA GLU A 86 8.74 8.83 -1.87
C GLU A 86 8.81 8.62 -0.36
N GLU A 87 9.32 9.61 0.35
CA GLU A 87 9.49 9.58 1.80
C GLU A 87 9.27 10.98 2.39
N VAL A 88 8.58 11.03 3.53
CA VAL A 88 8.37 12.25 4.32
C VAL A 88 9.01 12.06 5.68
N GLU A 89 9.95 12.91 6.01
CA GLU A 89 10.59 12.94 7.32
C GLU A 89 9.77 13.80 8.28
N VAL A 90 9.35 13.21 9.40
CA VAL A 90 8.58 13.91 10.44
C VAL A 90 9.34 13.83 11.75
N GLY A 91 9.90 14.95 12.16
CA GLY A 91 10.62 15.07 13.40
C GLY A 91 10.61 16.51 13.87
N GLN A 92 11.43 16.80 14.87
CA GLN A 92 11.52 18.13 15.43
C GLN A 92 11.93 19.18 14.37
N THR A 93 12.79 18.79 13.42
CA THR A 93 13.21 19.65 12.31
C THR A 93 12.08 19.97 11.34
N ALA A 94 11.12 19.06 11.17
CA ALA A 94 9.95 19.30 10.32
C ALA A 94 9.03 20.39 10.91
N PHE A 95 8.97 20.48 12.24
CA PHE A 95 8.20 21.50 12.95
C PHE A 95 8.90 22.87 12.94
N GLU A 96 10.17 22.91 12.64
CA GLU A 96 10.92 24.16 12.44
C GLU A 96 10.70 24.78 11.05
N SER A 97 10.10 24.01 10.14
CA SER A 97 9.68 24.49 8.82
C SER A 97 8.60 25.55 8.99
N HIS A 98 8.74 26.67 8.27
CA HIS A 98 7.81 27.80 8.34
C HIS A 98 6.49 27.55 7.60
N ASP A 99 6.30 26.38 7.00
CA ASP A 99 5.09 26.03 6.26
C ASP A 99 4.11 25.30 7.18
N ILE A 100 3.25 26.06 7.86
CA ILE A 100 2.24 25.58 8.79
C ILE A 100 1.27 24.62 8.09
N ALA A 101 0.88 24.92 6.86
CA ALA A 101 -0.07 24.07 6.13
C ALA A 101 0.52 22.69 5.79
N TYR A 102 1.81 22.62 5.50
CA TYR A 102 2.51 21.35 5.32
C TYR A 102 2.52 20.53 6.61
N ILE A 103 2.83 21.15 7.74
CA ILE A 103 2.86 20.49 9.05
C ILE A 103 1.48 19.97 9.42
N GLU A 104 0.41 20.73 9.15
CA GLU A 104 -0.96 20.33 9.45
C GLU A 104 -1.45 19.20 8.54
N SER A 105 -0.96 19.12 7.30
CA SER A 105 -1.41 18.10 6.33
C SER A 105 -0.86 16.71 6.62
N ILE A 106 0.36 16.60 7.13
CA ILE A 106 1.01 15.29 7.38
C ILE A 106 0.23 14.42 8.37
N PRO A 107 -0.18 14.92 9.56
CA PRO A 107 -1.01 14.12 10.45
C PRO A 107 -2.33 13.68 9.82
N LEU A 108 -2.95 14.53 9.03
CA LEU A 108 -4.19 14.21 8.34
C LEU A 108 -3.98 13.09 7.30
N LEU A 109 -2.93 13.17 6.48
CA LEU A 109 -2.57 12.14 5.52
C LEU A 109 -2.27 10.80 6.19
N PHE A 110 -1.60 10.83 7.33
CA PHE A 110 -1.34 9.63 8.13
C PHE A 110 -2.63 9.04 8.70
N GLN A 111 -3.48 9.86 9.30
CA GLN A 111 -4.75 9.40 9.90
C GLN A 111 -5.73 8.85 8.86
N THR A 112 -5.71 9.40 7.65
CA THR A 112 -6.58 8.95 6.55
C THR A 112 -6.01 7.78 5.76
N GLY A 113 -4.80 7.32 6.08
CA GLY A 113 -4.19 6.15 5.45
C GLY A 113 -3.47 6.42 4.13
N TYR A 114 -3.24 7.70 3.75
CA TYR A 114 -2.42 8.03 2.59
C TYR A 114 -0.92 7.84 2.87
N LEU A 115 -0.52 8.07 4.11
CA LEU A 115 0.85 7.85 4.57
C LEU A 115 0.87 6.81 5.67
N THR A 116 1.97 6.09 5.76
CA THR A 116 2.24 5.13 6.82
C THR A 116 3.68 5.24 7.29
N ILE A 117 3.98 4.72 8.46
CA ILE A 117 5.34 4.73 9.00
C ILE A 117 6.17 3.66 8.28
N LYS A 118 7.20 4.09 7.58
CA LYS A 118 8.17 3.19 6.95
C LYS A 118 9.19 2.68 7.96
N ARG A 119 9.72 3.58 8.76
CA ARG A 119 10.68 3.30 9.83
C ARG A 119 10.72 4.45 10.82
N ILE A 120 11.23 4.17 12.00
CA ILE A 120 11.54 5.18 13.02
C ILE A 120 13.05 5.21 13.18
N GLU A 121 13.64 6.37 12.96
CA GLU A 121 15.07 6.59 13.11
C GLU A 121 15.40 7.15 14.51
N ASP A 122 16.68 7.35 14.76
CA ASP A 122 17.17 7.90 16.03
C ASP A 122 16.55 9.27 16.32
N TYR A 123 16.41 9.60 17.60
CA TYR A 123 15.81 10.86 18.07
C TYR A 123 14.31 11.01 17.76
N GLY A 124 13.62 9.88 17.53
CA GLY A 124 12.17 9.89 17.29
C GLY A 124 11.75 10.41 15.93
N ILE A 125 12.64 10.42 14.97
CA ILE A 125 12.33 10.83 13.61
C ILE A 125 11.55 9.72 12.91
N HIS A 126 10.34 10.02 12.47
CA HIS A 126 9.48 9.10 11.74
C HIS A 126 9.60 9.34 10.25
N ILE A 127 9.90 8.29 9.50
CA ILE A 127 9.90 8.33 8.04
C ILE A 127 8.59 7.76 7.55
N LEU A 128 7.80 8.58 6.89
CA LEU A 128 6.51 8.22 6.32
C LEU A 128 6.62 8.02 4.80
N LYS A 129 5.77 7.17 4.28
CA LYS A 129 5.66 6.92 2.83
C LYS A 129 4.24 6.51 2.46
N TYR A 130 3.95 6.44 1.17
CA TYR A 130 2.75 5.79 0.69
C TYR A 130 2.82 4.28 1.00
N PRO A 131 1.74 3.67 1.51
CA PRO A 131 1.80 2.28 1.98
C PRO A 131 1.96 1.26 0.85
N ASN A 132 1.28 1.46 -0.27
CA ASN A 132 1.20 0.46 -1.33
C ASN A 132 0.72 1.05 -2.67
N LYS A 133 0.45 0.17 -3.63
CA LYS A 133 0.00 0.56 -4.98
C LYS A 133 -1.45 1.04 -5.04
N GLU A 134 -2.26 0.71 -4.05
CA GLU A 134 -3.64 1.18 -3.98
C GLU A 134 -3.70 2.70 -3.79
N VAL A 135 -2.76 3.24 -3.02
CA VAL A 135 -2.64 4.67 -2.70
C VAL A 135 -1.75 5.43 -3.74
#